data_1886c9c8d959088851c64b8e13b73d99
#
_entry.id   1886c9c8d959088851c64b8e13b73d99
#
_cell.length_a   1.000
_cell.length_b   1.000
_cell.length_c   1.000
_cell.angle_alpha   90.00
_cell.angle_beta   90.00
_cell.angle_gamma   90.00
#
_symmetry.space_group_name_H-M   'P 1'
#
loop_
_entity.id
_entity.type
_entity.pdbx_description
1 polymer ?
#
loop_
_entity_poly.entity_id
_entity_poly.type
_entity_poly.pdbx_seq_one_letter_code
_entity_poly.pdbx_strand_id
1 'polypeptide(L)'
;MKNMLIRLDLRAAPSDVQYDYWQQVSPSSYRVGRLPNGNGLDVKSELWLQDDIVASQFSANAHRIDAVAATRGQSRAPYVKVRVYEAGHAEIQEVSGPENYLLRPGDVHFIDQSRPWSACYDRHCQKTLIIPHAIIGYRPSEHPIVRTFKGTTPAGRILNYSIKAYYASLEEGEPDYASLLAALEAALHGALGESRRADVRAATITAMRHCVLETPLSQKVSAETVARDFGLSRASVFRAFAYEGGLGRFRCKVKLDRAQDALAGQPQRRGYVSELACELGFSSTAHFSDAFQHRFGVRPSEAYKLTSRTSVPSLASINDPSDLEDTLRWSREAIARTTG
;
A
#
# COMPACT_ATOMS: atom_id res chain seq x y z
N MET A 1 17.43 -12.53 1.52
CA MET A 1 18.16 -11.40 0.87
C MET A 1 17.89 -10.11 1.63
N LYS A 2 18.80 -9.12 1.66
CA LYS A 2 18.51 -7.83 2.34
C LYS A 2 17.42 -7.09 1.60
N ASN A 3 16.40 -6.58 2.31
CA ASN A 3 15.43 -5.64 1.77
C ASN A 3 16.17 -4.46 1.18
N MET A 4 16.01 -4.22 -0.12
CA MET A 4 16.60 -3.07 -0.79
C MET A 4 15.50 -2.07 -1.10
N LEU A 5 15.66 -0.83 -0.63
CA LEU A 5 14.77 0.29 -0.96
C LEU A 5 15.46 1.19 -1.97
N ILE A 6 14.78 1.41 -3.09
CA ILE A 6 15.22 2.29 -4.16
C ILE A 6 14.26 3.48 -4.22
N ARG A 7 14.79 4.68 -4.31
CA ARG A 7 14.01 5.91 -4.47
C ARG A 7 14.35 6.58 -5.79
N LEU A 8 13.32 6.95 -6.55
CA LEU A 8 13.42 7.69 -7.79
C LEU A 8 12.56 8.95 -7.70
N ASP A 9 13.13 10.10 -7.97
CA ASP A 9 12.42 11.38 -8.06
C ASP A 9 12.83 12.12 -9.34
N LEU A 10 12.00 12.02 -10.38
CA LEU A 10 12.26 12.65 -11.67
C LEU A 10 11.97 14.16 -11.68
N ARG A 11 11.38 14.72 -10.63
CA ARG A 11 11.09 16.16 -10.54
C ARG A 11 12.37 17.01 -10.51
N ALA A 12 13.48 16.40 -10.08
CA ALA A 12 14.78 17.05 -10.09
C ALA A 12 15.45 17.09 -11.50
N ALA A 13 14.97 16.26 -12.45
CA ALA A 13 15.50 16.21 -13.80
C ALA A 13 14.84 17.28 -14.70
N PRO A 14 15.55 17.81 -15.71
CA PRO A 14 14.97 18.70 -16.70
C PRO A 14 13.75 18.07 -17.41
N SER A 15 12.71 18.86 -17.66
CA SER A 15 11.42 18.34 -18.14
C SER A 15 11.48 17.69 -19.53
N ASP A 16 12.45 18.04 -20.35
CA ASP A 16 12.68 17.48 -21.69
C ASP A 16 13.21 16.05 -21.66
N VAL A 17 13.93 15.65 -20.59
CA VAL A 17 14.53 14.30 -20.46
C VAL A 17 13.73 13.37 -19.53
N GLN A 18 12.75 13.87 -18.78
CA GLN A 18 12.00 13.07 -17.79
C GLN A 18 11.30 11.86 -18.41
N TYR A 19 10.72 12.00 -19.61
CA TYR A 19 10.07 10.90 -20.32
C TYR A 19 11.06 9.84 -20.79
N ASP A 20 12.25 10.25 -21.24
CA ASP A 20 13.30 9.34 -21.68
C ASP A 20 13.86 8.56 -20.49
N TYR A 21 14.09 9.23 -19.37
CA TYR A 21 14.44 8.55 -18.11
C TYR A 21 13.37 7.54 -17.68
N TRP A 22 12.10 7.95 -17.69
CA TRP A 22 11.02 7.04 -17.31
C TRP A 22 10.87 5.86 -18.28
N GLN A 23 11.11 6.07 -19.56
CA GLN A 23 11.15 5.00 -20.57
C GLN A 23 12.28 4.00 -20.28
N GLN A 24 13.46 4.47 -19.91
CA GLN A 24 14.61 3.61 -19.60
C GLN A 24 14.38 2.74 -18.36
N VAL A 25 13.73 3.28 -17.33
CA VAL A 25 13.41 2.58 -16.09
C VAL A 25 12.18 1.67 -16.19
N SER A 26 11.33 1.92 -17.17
CA SER A 26 10.15 1.11 -17.42
C SER A 26 10.52 -0.21 -18.09
N PRO A 27 9.74 -1.29 -17.90
CA PRO A 27 9.95 -2.53 -18.64
C PRO A 27 10.06 -2.27 -20.15
N SER A 28 10.94 -2.97 -20.84
CA SER A 28 11.16 -2.83 -22.29
C SER A 28 9.89 -3.07 -23.14
N SER A 29 8.91 -3.78 -22.56
CA SER A 29 7.58 -3.99 -23.15
C SER A 29 6.64 -2.78 -23.02
N TYR A 30 7.07 -1.70 -22.34
CA TYR A 30 6.27 -0.49 -22.17
C TYR A 30 6.77 0.63 -23.06
N ARG A 31 5.82 1.38 -23.61
CA ARG A 31 6.09 2.70 -24.21
C ARG A 31 5.41 3.75 -23.36
N VAL A 32 6.19 4.70 -22.87
CA VAL A 32 5.68 5.85 -22.11
C VAL A 32 5.40 6.98 -23.08
N GLY A 33 4.15 7.41 -23.15
CA GLY A 33 3.68 8.45 -24.04
C GLY A 33 3.34 9.74 -23.32
N ARG A 34 3.58 10.86 -24.00
CA ARG A 34 3.12 12.20 -23.56
C ARG A 34 1.62 12.34 -23.87
N LEU A 35 0.89 12.99 -22.99
CA LEU A 35 -0.43 13.50 -23.33
C LEU A 35 -0.30 14.83 -24.09
N PRO A 36 -1.27 15.17 -24.98
CA PRO A 36 -1.17 16.34 -25.86
C PRO A 36 -0.89 17.67 -25.15
N ASN A 37 -1.27 17.81 -23.89
CA ASN A 37 -1.10 19.03 -23.08
C ASN A 37 -0.15 18.83 -21.89
N GLY A 38 0.71 17.81 -21.90
CA GLY A 38 1.55 17.44 -20.76
C GLY A 38 2.88 18.22 -20.73
N ASN A 39 3.13 18.94 -19.65
CA ASN A 39 4.43 19.55 -19.34
C ASN A 39 5.22 18.53 -18.49
N GLY A 40 6.31 17.96 -19.04
CA GLY A 40 7.18 17.06 -18.28
C GLY A 40 6.49 15.85 -17.65
N LEU A 41 7.25 14.98 -17.03
CA LEU A 41 6.77 13.82 -16.29
C LEU A 41 7.20 13.90 -14.81
N ASP A 42 6.27 14.30 -13.96
CA ASP A 42 6.49 14.45 -12.52
C ASP A 42 6.29 13.09 -11.83
N VAL A 43 7.39 12.34 -11.66
CA VAL A 43 7.36 11.00 -11.06
C VAL A 43 8.14 10.99 -9.76
N LYS A 44 7.52 10.43 -8.73
CA LYS A 44 8.17 9.97 -7.51
C LYS A 44 7.83 8.51 -7.27
N SER A 45 8.85 7.67 -7.06
CA SER A 45 8.69 6.24 -6.83
C SER A 45 9.60 5.75 -5.72
N GLU A 46 9.08 4.84 -4.90
CA GLU A 46 9.84 4.05 -3.95
C GLU A 46 9.60 2.58 -4.28
N LEU A 47 10.67 1.78 -4.37
CA LEU A 47 10.62 0.37 -4.69
C LEU A 47 11.30 -0.44 -3.58
N TRP A 48 10.59 -1.45 -3.09
CA TRP A 48 11.12 -2.46 -2.18
C TRP A 48 11.25 -3.77 -2.93
N LEU A 49 12.43 -4.33 -2.88
CA LEU A 49 12.75 -5.59 -3.54
C LEU A 49 12.85 -6.67 -2.48
N GLN A 50 11.95 -7.63 -2.55
CA GLN A 50 11.88 -8.74 -1.61
C GLN A 50 11.71 -10.05 -2.38
N ASP A 51 12.62 -10.99 -2.15
CA ASP A 51 12.64 -12.35 -2.70
C ASP A 51 12.04 -12.43 -4.11
N ASP A 52 10.75 -12.76 -4.22
CA ASP A 52 10.08 -13.00 -5.50
C ASP A 52 9.06 -11.91 -5.87
N ILE A 53 8.91 -10.86 -5.06
CA ILE A 53 7.98 -9.76 -5.38
C ILE A 53 8.65 -8.40 -5.32
N VAL A 54 8.16 -7.49 -6.15
CA VAL A 54 8.51 -6.07 -6.09
C VAL A 54 7.31 -5.30 -5.58
N ALA A 55 7.49 -4.55 -4.50
CA ALA A 55 6.52 -3.58 -4.02
C ALA A 55 6.95 -2.18 -4.47
N SER A 56 6.04 -1.36 -4.97
CA SER A 56 6.34 0.03 -5.30
C SER A 56 5.24 0.97 -4.87
N GLN A 57 5.62 2.08 -4.28
CA GLN A 57 4.77 3.24 -4.09
C GLN A 57 5.13 4.29 -5.14
N PHE A 58 4.13 4.78 -5.85
CA PHE A 58 4.34 5.56 -7.05
C PHE A 58 3.36 6.72 -7.12
N SER A 59 3.86 7.91 -7.45
CA SER A 59 3.02 9.06 -7.79
C SER A 59 3.52 9.69 -9.08
N ALA A 60 2.59 10.09 -9.94
CA ALA A 60 2.91 10.79 -11.18
C ALA A 60 1.78 11.74 -11.59
N ASN A 61 2.12 12.70 -12.46
CA ASN A 61 1.13 13.45 -13.21
C ASN A 61 0.53 12.61 -14.34
N ALA A 62 -0.44 13.17 -15.07
CA ALA A 62 -1.11 12.50 -16.16
C ALA A 62 -0.14 12.08 -17.28
N HIS A 63 -0.23 10.82 -17.72
CA HIS A 63 0.60 10.25 -18.79
C HIS A 63 -0.09 9.02 -19.41
N ARG A 64 0.52 8.50 -20.48
CA ARG A 64 0.06 7.29 -21.15
C ARG A 64 1.13 6.20 -21.09
N ILE A 65 0.70 4.96 -20.94
CA ILE A 65 1.54 3.78 -21.08
C ILE A 65 0.88 2.80 -22.06
N ASP A 66 1.65 2.37 -23.06
CA ASP A 66 1.28 1.31 -23.96
C ASP A 66 2.15 0.08 -23.68
N ALA A 67 1.53 -0.99 -23.14
CA ALA A 67 2.15 -2.29 -23.00
C ALA A 67 2.05 -3.03 -24.34
N VAL A 68 3.07 -2.80 -25.19
CA VAL A 68 3.11 -3.34 -26.55
C VAL A 68 3.32 -4.85 -26.56
N ALA A 69 2.87 -5.52 -27.63
CA ALA A 69 3.16 -6.92 -27.83
C ALA A 69 4.67 -7.19 -27.79
N ALA A 70 5.08 -8.28 -27.15
CA ALA A 70 6.48 -8.71 -27.20
C ALA A 70 6.90 -8.86 -28.67
N THR A 71 8.05 -8.32 -29.02
CA THR A 71 8.67 -8.58 -30.34
C THR A 71 8.95 -10.09 -30.45
N ARG A 72 8.92 -10.63 -31.68
CA ARG A 72 9.18 -12.07 -31.92
C ARG A 72 10.44 -12.50 -31.17
N GLY A 73 10.29 -13.50 -30.28
CA GLY A 73 11.38 -14.05 -29.47
C GLY A 73 11.49 -13.53 -28.05
N GLN A 74 10.73 -12.49 -27.64
CA GLN A 74 10.64 -12.07 -26.24
C GLN A 74 9.37 -12.62 -25.63
N SER A 75 9.49 -13.54 -24.67
CA SER A 75 8.38 -13.96 -23.83
C SER A 75 7.99 -12.79 -22.92
N ARG A 76 6.70 -12.49 -22.83
CA ARG A 76 6.21 -11.58 -21.78
C ARG A 76 6.36 -12.28 -20.44
N ALA A 77 6.93 -11.57 -19.50
CA ALA A 77 7.09 -12.08 -18.16
C ALA A 77 5.74 -12.47 -17.54
N PRO A 78 5.59 -13.69 -17.02
CA PRO A 78 4.35 -14.19 -16.46
C PRO A 78 4.13 -13.62 -15.06
N TYR A 79 3.78 -12.34 -14.97
CA TYR A 79 3.47 -11.69 -13.70
C TYR A 79 2.18 -10.87 -13.78
N VAL A 80 1.57 -10.67 -12.62
CA VAL A 80 0.43 -9.80 -12.40
C VAL A 80 0.87 -8.58 -11.61
N LYS A 81 0.34 -7.39 -11.95
CA LYS A 81 0.41 -6.20 -11.11
C LYS A 81 -0.84 -6.11 -10.28
N VAL A 82 -0.68 -6.11 -8.95
CA VAL A 82 -1.77 -5.85 -8.02
C VAL A 82 -1.66 -4.39 -7.60
N ARG A 83 -2.66 -3.58 -7.92
CA ARG A 83 -2.65 -2.12 -7.70
C ARG A 83 -3.76 -1.66 -6.79
N VAL A 84 -3.42 -0.70 -5.94
CA VAL A 84 -4.35 0.10 -5.14
C VAL A 84 -4.06 1.57 -5.43
N TYR A 85 -5.08 2.29 -5.89
CA TYR A 85 -4.99 3.74 -6.04
C TYR A 85 -5.38 4.41 -4.74
N GLU A 86 -4.54 5.34 -4.27
CA GLU A 86 -4.83 6.19 -3.13
C GLU A 86 -5.49 7.51 -3.58
N ALA A 87 -5.09 7.97 -4.77
CA ALA A 87 -5.66 9.16 -5.41
C ALA A 87 -5.57 9.03 -6.94
N GLY A 88 -6.43 9.75 -7.65
CA GLY A 88 -6.50 9.72 -9.10
C GLY A 88 -7.13 8.44 -9.63
N HIS A 89 -7.09 8.26 -10.94
CA HIS A 89 -7.60 7.05 -11.61
C HIS A 89 -6.78 6.71 -12.86
N ALA A 90 -7.06 5.55 -13.44
CA ALA A 90 -6.54 5.18 -14.76
C ALA A 90 -7.63 4.45 -15.55
N GLU A 91 -7.57 4.61 -16.86
CA GLU A 91 -8.36 3.81 -17.80
C GLU A 91 -7.42 2.86 -18.54
N ILE A 92 -7.69 1.56 -18.44
CA ILE A 92 -6.96 0.52 -19.16
C ILE A 92 -7.85 -0.03 -20.27
N GLN A 93 -7.29 -0.10 -21.46
CA GLN A 93 -7.89 -0.71 -22.64
C GLN A 93 -7.12 -1.95 -23.05
N GLU A 94 -7.79 -3.06 -23.22
CA GLU A 94 -7.21 -4.26 -23.81
C GLU A 94 -7.04 -4.06 -25.33
N VAL A 95 -5.83 -4.34 -25.85
CA VAL A 95 -5.52 -4.11 -27.29
C VAL A 95 -6.29 -5.08 -28.19
N SER A 96 -6.55 -6.29 -27.71
CA SER A 96 -7.21 -7.36 -28.47
C SER A 96 -8.69 -7.56 -28.12
N GLY A 97 -9.25 -6.70 -27.28
CA GLY A 97 -10.61 -6.84 -26.78
C GLY A 97 -11.39 -5.52 -26.75
N PRO A 98 -12.72 -5.60 -26.62
CA PRO A 98 -13.57 -4.41 -26.56
C PRO A 98 -13.62 -3.76 -25.17
N GLU A 99 -12.98 -4.34 -24.16
CA GLU A 99 -13.18 -3.96 -22.75
C GLU A 99 -12.29 -2.80 -22.33
N ASN A 100 -12.92 -1.84 -21.67
CA ASN A 100 -12.28 -0.74 -20.96
C ASN A 100 -12.48 -0.90 -19.47
N TYR A 101 -11.41 -0.74 -18.71
CA TYR A 101 -11.42 -0.88 -17.25
C TYR A 101 -11.06 0.46 -16.60
N LEU A 102 -11.96 0.96 -15.76
CA LEU A 102 -11.70 2.15 -14.96
C LEU A 102 -11.18 1.73 -13.57
N LEU A 103 -9.96 2.12 -13.25
CA LEU A 103 -9.29 1.85 -11.99
C LEU A 103 -9.48 3.05 -11.06
N ARG A 104 -10.12 2.83 -9.91
CA ARG A 104 -10.54 3.89 -8.98
C ARG A 104 -9.85 3.75 -7.62
N PRO A 105 -9.72 4.85 -6.88
CA PRO A 105 -9.23 4.80 -5.49
C PRO A 105 -10.06 3.86 -4.62
N GLY A 106 -9.37 3.14 -3.74
CA GLY A 106 -9.98 2.18 -2.82
C GLY A 106 -10.27 0.80 -3.39
N ASP A 107 -10.37 0.66 -4.72
CA ASP A 107 -10.50 -0.64 -5.38
C ASP A 107 -9.12 -1.32 -5.50
N VAL A 108 -9.09 -2.65 -5.55
CA VAL A 108 -7.90 -3.45 -5.80
C VAL A 108 -7.97 -4.06 -7.19
N HIS A 109 -6.94 -3.85 -8.00
CA HIS A 109 -6.91 -4.26 -9.40
C HIS A 109 -5.76 -5.23 -9.66
N PHE A 110 -6.09 -6.43 -10.13
CA PHE A 110 -5.13 -7.40 -10.66
C PHE A 110 -5.03 -7.19 -12.16
N ILE A 111 -3.85 -6.85 -12.67
CA ILE A 111 -3.62 -6.50 -14.08
C ILE A 111 -2.60 -7.48 -14.65
N ASP A 112 -3.04 -8.35 -15.53
CA ASP A 112 -2.21 -9.33 -16.21
C ASP A 112 -1.20 -8.65 -17.15
N GLN A 113 0.08 -8.86 -16.92
CA GLN A 113 1.14 -8.28 -17.73
C GLN A 113 1.57 -9.17 -18.90
N SER A 114 1.03 -10.38 -19.01
CA SER A 114 1.31 -11.29 -20.12
C SER A 114 0.53 -10.92 -21.39
N ARG A 115 -0.49 -10.08 -21.29
CA ARG A 115 -1.34 -9.62 -22.41
C ARG A 115 -1.10 -8.13 -22.74
N PRO A 116 -1.27 -7.70 -24.01
CA PRO A 116 -1.11 -6.32 -24.41
C PRO A 116 -2.28 -5.43 -23.95
N TRP A 117 -1.95 -4.26 -23.43
CA TRP A 117 -2.91 -3.25 -23.02
C TRP A 117 -2.33 -1.84 -23.19
N SER A 118 -3.19 -0.84 -23.24
CA SER A 118 -2.84 0.57 -23.13
C SER A 118 -3.55 1.20 -21.94
N ALA A 119 -2.95 2.23 -21.34
CA ALA A 119 -3.57 2.95 -20.26
C ALA A 119 -3.32 4.44 -20.33
N CYS A 120 -4.37 5.21 -20.01
CA CYS A 120 -4.30 6.63 -19.74
C CYS A 120 -4.45 6.85 -18.24
N TYR A 121 -3.53 7.62 -17.67
CA TYR A 121 -3.48 7.92 -16.25
C TYR A 121 -3.76 9.40 -16.02
N ASP A 122 -4.57 9.69 -15.01
CA ASP A 122 -4.63 11.00 -14.37
C ASP A 122 -3.40 11.25 -13.49
N ARG A 123 -3.34 12.44 -12.85
CA ARG A 123 -2.47 12.61 -11.69
C ARG A 123 -2.90 11.63 -10.61
N HIS A 124 -2.01 10.74 -10.20
CA HIS A 124 -2.36 9.63 -9.32
C HIS A 124 -1.25 9.32 -8.31
N CYS A 125 -1.68 8.65 -7.24
CA CYS A 125 -0.81 7.98 -6.28
C CYS A 125 -1.30 6.55 -6.12
N GLN A 126 -0.39 5.59 -6.19
CA GLN A 126 -0.72 4.17 -6.13
C GLN A 126 0.34 3.34 -5.41
N LYS A 127 -0.11 2.25 -4.82
CA LYS A 127 0.72 1.13 -4.37
C LYS A 127 0.59 0.00 -5.37
N THR A 128 1.71 -0.58 -5.80
CA THR A 128 1.74 -1.67 -6.79
C THR A 128 2.61 -2.81 -6.29
N LEU A 129 2.08 -4.03 -6.34
CA LEU A 129 2.85 -5.25 -6.17
C LEU A 129 3.03 -5.90 -7.54
N ILE A 130 4.24 -6.33 -7.86
CA ILE A 130 4.57 -7.11 -9.06
C ILE A 130 4.86 -8.51 -8.58
N ILE A 131 4.03 -9.47 -8.99
CA ILE A 131 4.03 -10.83 -8.45
C ILE A 131 4.02 -11.83 -9.61
N PRO A 132 4.99 -12.76 -9.69
CA PRO A 132 4.94 -13.86 -10.66
C PRO A 132 3.64 -14.66 -10.54
N HIS A 133 3.07 -15.06 -11.66
CA HIS A 133 1.81 -15.84 -11.70
C HIS A 133 1.87 -17.09 -10.82
N ALA A 134 3.01 -17.79 -10.83
CA ALA A 134 3.20 -19.03 -10.09
C ALA A 134 3.07 -18.87 -8.57
N ILE A 135 3.45 -17.69 -8.02
CA ILE A 135 3.45 -17.46 -6.57
C ILE A 135 2.03 -17.43 -6.00
N ILE A 136 1.08 -16.86 -6.72
CA ILE A 136 -0.32 -16.74 -6.27
C ILE A 136 -1.28 -17.63 -7.07
N GLY A 137 -0.76 -18.56 -7.86
CA GLY A 137 -1.58 -19.46 -8.66
C GLY A 137 -2.42 -18.75 -9.73
N TYR A 138 -1.97 -17.59 -10.23
CA TYR A 138 -2.70 -16.81 -11.22
C TYR A 138 -2.66 -17.51 -12.59
N ARG A 139 -3.83 -17.67 -13.23
CA ARG A 139 -3.97 -18.29 -14.55
C ARG A 139 -4.60 -17.31 -15.53
N PRO A 140 -3.85 -16.81 -16.52
CA PRO A 140 -4.36 -15.82 -17.48
C PRO A 140 -5.62 -16.26 -18.24
N SER A 141 -5.77 -17.57 -18.49
CA SER A 141 -6.93 -18.13 -19.19
C SER A 141 -8.22 -18.13 -18.36
N GLU A 142 -8.11 -18.04 -17.03
CA GLU A 142 -9.24 -18.08 -16.10
C GLU A 142 -9.70 -16.69 -15.67
N HIS A 143 -8.97 -15.63 -16.07
CA HIS A 143 -9.23 -14.26 -15.61
C HIS A 143 -9.24 -13.26 -16.77
N PRO A 144 -10.04 -12.17 -16.68
CA PRO A 144 -9.93 -11.03 -17.58
C PRO A 144 -8.57 -10.34 -17.39
N ILE A 145 -8.17 -9.50 -18.35
CA ILE A 145 -6.89 -8.77 -18.27
C ILE A 145 -6.82 -7.89 -17.01
N VAL A 146 -7.94 -7.32 -16.59
CA VAL A 146 -8.09 -6.60 -15.33
C VAL A 146 -9.19 -7.23 -14.49
N ARG A 147 -8.84 -7.76 -13.33
CA ARG A 147 -9.82 -8.22 -12.33
C ARG A 147 -9.88 -7.21 -11.19
N THR A 148 -11.06 -6.66 -10.95
CA THR A 148 -11.27 -5.62 -9.92
C THR A 148 -12.02 -6.17 -8.73
N PHE A 149 -11.51 -5.91 -7.53
CA PHE A 149 -12.18 -6.11 -6.25
C PHE A 149 -12.59 -4.75 -5.70
N LYS A 150 -13.88 -4.49 -5.67
CA LYS A 150 -14.42 -3.19 -5.22
C LYS A 150 -14.17 -2.95 -3.74
N GLY A 151 -13.57 -1.81 -3.38
CA GLY A 151 -13.27 -1.45 -2.00
C GLY A 151 -14.51 -1.32 -1.09
N THR A 152 -15.70 -1.26 -1.70
CA THR A 152 -16.98 -1.30 -0.98
C THR A 152 -17.42 -2.71 -0.60
N THR A 153 -16.82 -3.76 -1.18
CA THR A 153 -17.11 -5.16 -0.86
C THR A 153 -16.20 -5.68 0.26
N PRO A 154 -16.61 -6.70 1.03
CA PRO A 154 -15.76 -7.32 2.03
C PRO A 154 -14.44 -7.83 1.47
N ALA A 155 -14.45 -8.51 0.34
CA ALA A 155 -13.24 -9.04 -0.30
C ALA A 155 -12.27 -7.92 -0.74
N GLY A 156 -12.78 -6.88 -1.39
CA GLY A 156 -11.97 -5.73 -1.80
C GLY A 156 -11.41 -4.99 -0.59
N ARG A 157 -12.17 -4.89 0.50
CA ARG A 157 -11.73 -4.26 1.74
C ARG A 157 -10.62 -5.07 2.42
N ILE A 158 -10.78 -6.40 2.54
CA ILE A 158 -9.73 -7.28 3.08
C ILE A 158 -8.44 -7.11 2.27
N LEU A 159 -8.52 -7.20 0.94
CA LEU A 159 -7.34 -7.04 0.07
C LEU A 159 -6.68 -5.67 0.22
N ASN A 160 -7.46 -4.59 0.16
CA ASN A 160 -6.93 -3.22 0.26
C ASN A 160 -6.14 -3.04 1.56
N TYR A 161 -6.74 -3.43 2.70
CA TYR A 161 -6.06 -3.29 3.99
C TYR A 161 -4.95 -4.30 4.23
N SER A 162 -4.99 -5.49 3.63
CA SER A 162 -3.85 -6.42 3.64
C SER A 162 -2.65 -5.84 2.89
N ILE A 163 -2.88 -5.23 1.72
CA ILE A 163 -1.82 -4.57 0.95
C ILE A 163 -1.24 -3.39 1.73
N LYS A 164 -2.08 -2.54 2.30
CA LYS A 164 -1.62 -1.39 3.11
C LYS A 164 -0.85 -1.82 4.35
N ALA A 165 -1.31 -2.87 5.04
CA ALA A 165 -0.62 -3.46 6.19
C ALA A 165 0.77 -3.98 5.79
N TYR A 166 0.87 -4.63 4.63
CA TYR A 166 2.14 -5.08 4.09
C TYR A 166 3.11 -3.90 3.82
N TYR A 167 2.62 -2.80 3.22
CA TYR A 167 3.47 -1.61 3.04
C TYR A 167 3.92 -0.99 4.36
N ALA A 168 3.08 -0.95 5.38
CA ALA A 168 3.47 -0.50 6.72
C ALA A 168 4.56 -1.40 7.31
N SER A 169 4.44 -2.73 7.17
CA SER A 169 5.47 -3.69 7.63
C SER A 169 6.79 -3.59 6.86
N LEU A 170 6.76 -3.18 5.57
CA LEU A 170 7.97 -2.87 4.80
C LEU A 170 8.71 -1.67 5.40
N GLU A 171 7.99 -0.62 5.77
CA GLU A 171 8.56 0.58 6.39
C GLU A 171 9.14 0.28 7.78
N GLU A 172 8.55 -0.65 8.52
CA GLU A 172 9.03 -1.13 9.82
C GLU A 172 10.23 -2.10 9.70
N GLY A 173 10.51 -2.61 8.50
CA GLY A 173 11.60 -3.54 8.21
C GLY A 173 11.29 -5.02 8.52
N GLU A 174 10.06 -5.34 8.86
CA GLU A 174 9.56 -6.69 9.18
C GLU A 174 8.34 -7.06 8.30
N PRO A 175 8.53 -7.26 6.98
CA PRO A 175 7.43 -7.47 6.06
C PRO A 175 6.63 -8.75 6.32
N ASP A 176 5.32 -8.63 6.47
CA ASP A 176 4.39 -9.75 6.60
C ASP A 176 3.98 -10.30 5.22
N TYR A 177 4.93 -10.96 4.58
CA TYR A 177 4.77 -11.56 3.26
C TYR A 177 3.73 -12.68 3.24
N ALA A 178 3.71 -13.52 4.28
CA ALA A 178 2.82 -14.67 4.35
C ALA A 178 1.33 -14.28 4.39
N SER A 179 0.98 -13.29 5.21
CA SER A 179 -0.39 -12.78 5.27
C SER A 179 -0.81 -12.11 3.96
N LEU A 180 0.09 -11.39 3.30
CA LEU A 180 -0.20 -10.79 1.99
C LEU A 180 -0.54 -11.86 0.97
N LEU A 181 0.33 -12.87 0.78
CA LEU A 181 0.11 -13.93 -0.20
C LEU A 181 -1.18 -14.70 0.06
N ALA A 182 -1.44 -15.06 1.32
CA ALA A 182 -2.66 -15.76 1.70
C ALA A 182 -3.93 -14.97 1.32
N ALA A 183 -3.91 -13.63 1.49
CA ALA A 183 -5.03 -12.78 1.07
C ALA A 183 -5.19 -12.74 -0.45
N LEU A 184 -4.11 -12.62 -1.21
CA LEU A 184 -4.13 -12.54 -2.67
C LEU A 184 -4.60 -13.86 -3.31
N GLU A 185 -4.06 -14.99 -2.87
CA GLU A 185 -4.49 -16.33 -3.31
C GLU A 185 -5.96 -16.57 -3.00
N ALA A 186 -6.38 -16.30 -1.76
CA ALA A 186 -7.76 -16.48 -1.36
C ALA A 186 -8.74 -15.61 -2.17
N ALA A 187 -8.32 -14.42 -2.56
CA ALA A 187 -9.11 -13.56 -3.44
C ALA A 187 -9.31 -14.15 -4.83
N LEU A 188 -8.24 -14.67 -5.43
CA LEU A 188 -8.29 -15.29 -6.74
C LEU A 188 -9.21 -16.51 -6.77
N HIS A 189 -9.21 -17.29 -5.70
CA HIS A 189 -10.03 -18.51 -5.58
C HIS A 189 -11.42 -18.27 -4.95
N GLY A 190 -11.81 -17.01 -4.69
CA GLY A 190 -13.11 -16.68 -4.07
C GLY A 190 -13.24 -17.10 -2.61
N ALA A 191 -12.11 -17.33 -1.92
CA ALA A 191 -12.06 -17.90 -0.56
C ALA A 191 -11.83 -16.86 0.55
N LEU A 192 -11.91 -15.57 0.26
CA LEU A 192 -11.82 -14.50 1.27
C LEU A 192 -13.08 -14.45 2.15
N GLY A 193 -12.90 -13.97 3.39
CA GLY A 193 -13.99 -13.79 4.35
C GLY A 193 -13.98 -14.86 5.43
N GLU A 194 -15.03 -15.69 5.54
CA GLU A 194 -15.15 -16.72 6.58
C GLU A 194 -14.33 -18.01 6.28
N SER A 195 -13.16 -17.88 5.67
CA SER A 195 -12.27 -19.00 5.42
C SER A 195 -11.87 -19.72 6.73
N ARG A 196 -11.87 -21.05 6.68
CA ARG A 196 -11.35 -21.88 7.78
C ARG A 196 -9.82 -22.00 7.76
N ARG A 197 -9.16 -21.62 6.68
CA ARG A 197 -7.68 -21.61 6.58
C ARG A 197 -7.10 -20.62 7.56
N ALA A 198 -6.11 -21.05 8.34
CA ALA A 198 -5.52 -20.24 9.41
C ALA A 198 -4.79 -19.02 8.86
N ASP A 199 -4.09 -19.18 7.73
CA ASP A 199 -3.34 -18.14 7.02
C ASP A 199 -4.27 -17.02 6.50
N VAL A 200 -5.39 -17.38 5.85
CA VAL A 200 -6.39 -16.42 5.36
C VAL A 200 -7.06 -15.68 6.52
N ARG A 201 -7.29 -16.37 7.65
CA ARG A 201 -7.82 -15.72 8.85
C ARG A 201 -6.82 -14.73 9.45
N ALA A 202 -5.54 -15.09 9.51
CA ALA A 202 -4.48 -14.19 9.96
C ALA A 202 -4.43 -12.93 9.10
N ALA A 203 -4.42 -13.08 7.78
CA ALA A 203 -4.48 -11.96 6.83
C ALA A 203 -5.72 -11.07 7.05
N THR A 204 -6.89 -11.68 7.26
CA THR A 204 -8.12 -10.93 7.52
C THR A 204 -8.05 -10.16 8.85
N ILE A 205 -7.44 -10.74 9.90
CA ILE A 205 -7.22 -10.06 11.19
C ILE A 205 -6.27 -8.88 11.00
N THR A 206 -5.16 -9.08 10.31
CA THR A 206 -4.20 -8.01 9.97
C THR A 206 -4.88 -6.87 9.22
N ALA A 207 -5.69 -7.18 8.21
CA ALA A 207 -6.46 -6.20 7.46
C ALA A 207 -7.46 -5.41 8.34
N MET A 208 -8.19 -6.09 9.25
CA MET A 208 -9.09 -5.43 10.19
C MET A 208 -8.35 -4.48 11.13
N ARG A 209 -7.21 -4.92 11.67
CA ARG A 209 -6.36 -4.09 12.55
C ARG A 209 -5.88 -2.85 11.82
N HIS A 210 -5.38 -3.02 10.61
CA HIS A 210 -4.91 -1.90 9.79
C HIS A 210 -6.04 -0.92 9.43
N CYS A 211 -7.22 -1.43 9.08
CA CYS A 211 -8.42 -0.60 8.89
C CYS A 211 -8.74 0.26 10.12
N VAL A 212 -8.68 -0.33 11.30
CA VAL A 212 -8.93 0.39 12.56
C VAL A 212 -7.84 1.43 12.84
N LEU A 213 -6.59 1.17 12.49
CA LEU A 213 -5.47 2.12 12.60
C LEU A 213 -5.64 3.33 11.66
N GLU A 214 -6.06 3.11 10.42
CA GLU A 214 -6.28 4.18 9.43
C GLU A 214 -7.55 4.99 9.65
N THR A 215 -8.53 4.45 10.38
CA THR A 215 -9.76 5.19 10.67
C THR A 215 -9.45 6.42 11.53
N PRO A 216 -9.93 7.63 11.16
CA PRO A 216 -9.68 8.86 11.93
C PRO A 216 -9.94 8.68 13.42
N LEU A 217 -9.02 9.14 14.28
CA LEU A 217 -9.06 8.86 15.72
C LEU A 217 -10.26 9.48 16.44
N SER A 218 -10.82 10.56 15.90
CA SER A 218 -12.06 11.18 16.36
C SER A 218 -13.31 10.33 16.02
N GLN A 219 -13.25 9.47 15.00
CA GLN A 219 -14.38 8.65 14.57
C GLN A 219 -14.57 7.45 15.50
N LYS A 220 -15.81 7.17 15.91
CA LYS A 220 -16.16 5.96 16.66
C LYS A 220 -16.07 4.73 15.76
N VAL A 221 -15.41 3.69 16.25
CA VAL A 221 -15.32 2.37 15.60
C VAL A 221 -16.04 1.36 16.48
N SER A 222 -17.04 0.67 15.91
CA SER A 222 -17.78 -0.37 16.62
C SER A 222 -17.50 -1.75 16.01
N ALA A 223 -17.68 -2.80 16.81
CA ALA A 223 -17.55 -4.18 16.35
C ALA A 223 -18.58 -4.50 15.24
N GLU A 224 -19.76 -3.89 15.29
CA GLU A 224 -20.82 -4.02 14.28
C GLU A 224 -20.37 -3.45 12.94
N THR A 225 -19.78 -2.25 12.96
CA THR A 225 -19.30 -1.59 11.76
C THR A 225 -18.19 -2.40 11.10
N VAL A 226 -17.18 -2.82 11.89
CA VAL A 226 -16.07 -3.65 11.39
C VAL A 226 -16.59 -5.00 10.86
N ALA A 227 -17.49 -5.67 11.58
CA ALA A 227 -18.09 -6.93 11.17
C ALA A 227 -18.81 -6.80 9.80
N ARG A 228 -19.66 -5.80 9.66
CA ARG A 228 -20.38 -5.51 8.42
C ARG A 228 -19.40 -5.22 7.27
N ASP A 229 -18.43 -4.37 7.51
CA ASP A 229 -17.50 -3.89 6.50
C ASP A 229 -16.56 -4.99 5.98
N PHE A 230 -16.27 -5.98 6.79
CA PHE A 230 -15.45 -7.14 6.44
C PHE A 230 -16.27 -8.41 6.11
N GLY A 231 -17.61 -8.35 6.16
CA GLY A 231 -18.47 -9.50 5.90
C GLY A 231 -18.32 -10.62 6.95
N LEU A 232 -18.07 -10.24 8.21
CA LEU A 232 -17.77 -11.17 9.30
C LEU A 232 -18.81 -11.10 10.41
N SER A 233 -18.82 -12.11 11.28
CA SER A 233 -19.62 -12.06 12.50
C SER A 233 -18.97 -11.15 13.55
N ARG A 234 -19.79 -10.56 14.46
CA ARG A 234 -19.28 -9.80 15.61
C ARG A 234 -18.32 -10.63 16.46
N ALA A 235 -18.63 -11.93 16.63
CA ALA A 235 -17.76 -12.85 17.35
C ALA A 235 -16.37 -12.98 16.73
N SER A 236 -16.27 -12.92 15.39
CA SER A 236 -14.97 -12.91 14.69
C SER A 236 -14.17 -11.63 14.99
N VAL A 237 -14.84 -10.47 15.03
CA VAL A 237 -14.20 -9.21 15.42
C VAL A 237 -13.73 -9.26 16.88
N PHE A 238 -14.55 -9.74 17.82
CA PHE A 238 -14.13 -9.88 19.22
C PHE A 238 -12.92 -10.81 19.35
N ARG A 239 -12.89 -11.93 18.66
CA ARG A 239 -11.72 -12.84 18.64
C ARG A 239 -10.47 -12.17 18.08
N ALA A 240 -10.61 -11.38 17.01
CA ALA A 240 -9.50 -10.68 16.37
C ALA A 240 -8.79 -9.67 17.29
N PHE A 241 -9.54 -9.06 18.21
CA PHE A 241 -9.00 -8.06 19.15
C PHE A 241 -8.91 -8.59 20.60
N ALA A 242 -9.13 -9.89 20.84
CA ALA A 242 -9.13 -10.45 22.19
C ALA A 242 -7.80 -10.28 22.92
N TYR A 243 -6.68 -10.45 22.21
CA TYR A 243 -5.34 -10.30 22.76
C TYR A 243 -5.06 -8.89 23.30
N GLU A 244 -5.62 -7.86 22.68
CA GLU A 244 -5.51 -6.46 23.12
C GLU A 244 -6.56 -6.07 24.18
N GLY A 245 -7.34 -7.03 24.65
CA GLY A 245 -8.45 -6.77 25.58
C GLY A 245 -9.69 -6.14 24.91
N GLY A 246 -9.81 -6.30 23.59
CA GLY A 246 -10.96 -5.87 22.78
C GLY A 246 -10.69 -4.64 21.93
N LEU A 247 -11.58 -4.43 20.95
CA LEU A 247 -11.49 -3.32 19.97
C LEU A 247 -11.38 -1.95 20.64
N GLY A 248 -12.13 -1.69 21.71
CA GLY A 248 -12.08 -0.41 22.42
C GLY A 248 -10.73 -0.14 23.06
N ARG A 249 -10.13 -1.15 23.71
CA ARG A 249 -8.79 -1.02 24.30
C ARG A 249 -7.71 -0.86 23.22
N PHE A 250 -7.79 -1.63 22.15
CA PHE A 250 -6.90 -1.46 20.99
C PHE A 250 -6.96 -0.03 20.48
N ARG A 251 -8.16 0.51 20.25
CA ARG A 251 -8.35 1.89 19.77
C ARG A 251 -7.81 2.94 20.75
N CYS A 252 -8.05 2.76 22.04
CA CYS A 252 -7.52 3.63 23.09
C CYS A 252 -5.98 3.61 23.10
N LYS A 253 -5.39 2.43 22.99
CA LYS A 253 -3.93 2.28 22.86
C LYS A 253 -3.38 3.09 21.70
N VAL A 254 -3.97 2.98 20.52
CA VAL A 254 -3.54 3.73 19.31
C VAL A 254 -3.64 5.24 19.53
N LYS A 255 -4.72 5.73 20.14
CA LYS A 255 -4.87 7.16 20.48
C LYS A 255 -3.77 7.63 21.41
N LEU A 256 -3.44 6.85 22.42
CA LEU A 256 -2.42 7.20 23.41
C LEU A 256 -1.00 7.18 22.81
N ASP A 257 -0.69 6.19 21.93
CA ASP A 257 0.59 6.13 21.23
C ASP A 257 0.77 7.37 20.31
N ARG A 258 -0.28 7.75 19.55
CA ARG A 258 -0.28 8.99 18.75
C ARG A 258 -0.13 10.24 19.62
N ALA A 259 -0.73 10.26 20.80
CA ALA A 259 -0.58 11.36 21.74
C ALA A 259 0.87 11.48 22.24
N GLN A 260 1.52 10.37 22.55
CA GLN A 260 2.92 10.33 22.97
C GLN A 260 3.81 10.93 21.88
N ASP A 261 3.63 10.49 20.61
CA ASP A 261 4.41 10.99 19.47
C ASP A 261 4.18 12.49 19.25
N ALA A 262 2.93 12.95 19.36
CA ALA A 262 2.59 14.37 19.21
C ALA A 262 3.15 15.25 20.33
N LEU A 263 3.32 14.72 21.54
CA LEU A 263 3.86 15.46 22.68
C LEU A 263 5.39 15.41 22.73
N ALA A 264 6.01 14.31 22.25
CA ALA A 264 7.45 14.13 22.33
C ALA A 264 8.22 15.19 21.52
N GLY A 265 9.20 15.85 22.16
CA GLY A 265 10.05 16.84 21.51
C GLY A 265 9.40 18.17 21.15
N GLN A 266 8.12 18.39 21.50
CA GLN A 266 7.44 19.66 21.27
C GLN A 266 7.62 20.63 22.45
N PRO A 267 7.71 21.95 22.22
CA PRO A 267 7.73 22.93 23.30
C PRO A 267 6.37 22.93 24.02
N GLN A 268 6.41 22.99 25.35
CA GLN A 268 5.20 23.01 26.16
C GLN A 268 4.35 24.26 25.84
N ARG A 269 3.11 24.05 25.34
CA ARG A 269 2.14 25.07 25.00
C ARG A 269 0.90 24.95 25.88
N ARG A 270 0.48 26.07 26.45
CA ARG A 270 -0.75 26.11 27.27
C ARG A 270 -1.96 25.72 26.41
N GLY A 271 -2.80 24.83 26.94
CA GLY A 271 -4.02 24.35 26.26
C GLY A 271 -3.80 23.18 25.30
N TYR A 272 -2.57 22.90 24.87
CA TYR A 272 -2.30 21.84 23.86
C TYR A 272 -2.77 20.45 24.27
N VAL A 273 -2.64 20.09 25.54
CA VAL A 273 -3.14 18.79 26.07
C VAL A 273 -4.66 18.66 25.88
N SER A 274 -5.42 19.74 26.08
CA SER A 274 -6.89 19.73 25.88
C SER A 274 -7.26 19.66 24.39
N GLU A 275 -6.54 20.40 23.54
CA GLU A 275 -6.71 20.33 22.08
C GLU A 275 -6.45 18.93 21.57
N LEU A 276 -5.32 18.33 21.95
CA LEU A 276 -4.93 16.98 21.57
C LEU A 276 -5.94 15.92 22.04
N ALA A 277 -6.45 16.04 23.27
CA ALA A 277 -7.50 15.15 23.77
C ALA A 277 -8.77 15.20 22.90
N CYS A 278 -9.16 16.41 22.48
CA CYS A 278 -10.30 16.61 21.57
C CYS A 278 -10.04 16.03 20.18
N GLU A 279 -8.89 16.32 19.57
CA GLU A 279 -8.48 15.81 18.26
C GLU A 279 -8.45 14.27 18.21
N LEU A 280 -7.97 13.66 19.29
CA LEU A 280 -7.94 12.21 19.43
C LEU A 280 -9.30 11.63 19.81
N GLY A 281 -10.34 12.45 20.00
CA GLY A 281 -11.71 12.02 20.30
C GLY A 281 -11.85 11.36 21.68
N PHE A 282 -11.20 11.91 22.72
CA PHE A 282 -11.49 11.59 24.11
C PHE A 282 -12.69 12.38 24.59
N SER A 283 -13.47 11.82 25.51
CA SER A 283 -14.67 12.45 26.04
C SER A 283 -14.36 13.67 26.94
N SER A 284 -13.18 13.71 27.54
CA SER A 284 -12.68 14.83 28.34
C SER A 284 -11.15 14.79 28.44
N THR A 285 -10.56 15.94 28.75
CA THR A 285 -9.12 16.06 29.05
C THR A 285 -8.72 15.26 30.29
N ALA A 286 -9.59 15.14 31.28
CA ALA A 286 -9.37 14.32 32.47
C ALA A 286 -9.26 12.82 32.09
N HIS A 287 -10.22 12.30 31.35
CA HIS A 287 -10.21 10.92 30.88
C HIS A 287 -8.95 10.60 30.03
N PHE A 288 -8.56 11.54 29.16
CA PHE A 288 -7.30 11.43 28.42
C PHE A 288 -6.08 11.37 29.33
N SER A 289 -5.99 12.30 30.30
CA SER A 289 -4.83 12.40 31.20
C SER A 289 -4.67 11.16 32.07
N ASP A 290 -5.77 10.62 32.60
CA ASP A 290 -5.78 9.41 33.40
C ASP A 290 -5.36 8.18 32.57
N ALA A 291 -5.92 8.02 31.36
CA ALA A 291 -5.55 6.94 30.45
C ALA A 291 -4.08 7.02 30.02
N PHE A 292 -3.58 8.22 29.75
CA PHE A 292 -2.18 8.46 29.37
C PHE A 292 -1.24 8.14 30.52
N GLN A 293 -1.53 8.65 31.73
CA GLN A 293 -0.74 8.38 32.93
C GLN A 293 -0.71 6.89 33.28
N HIS A 294 -1.88 6.21 33.15
CA HIS A 294 -1.95 4.77 33.37
C HIS A 294 -1.06 3.97 32.40
N ARG A 295 -0.97 4.43 31.14
CA ARG A 295 -0.19 3.73 30.10
C ARG A 295 1.31 4.03 30.17
N PHE A 296 1.70 5.28 30.39
CA PHE A 296 3.09 5.74 30.26
C PHE A 296 3.75 6.09 31.59
N GLY A 297 3.01 6.04 32.70
CA GLY A 297 3.53 6.35 34.04
C GLY A 297 3.73 7.85 34.31
N VAL A 298 3.53 8.73 33.31
CA VAL A 298 3.71 10.17 33.39
C VAL A 298 2.47 10.89 32.89
N ARG A 299 2.26 12.13 33.35
CA ARG A 299 1.14 12.95 32.84
C ARG A 299 1.44 13.49 31.43
N PRO A 300 0.41 13.75 30.59
CA PRO A 300 0.61 14.37 29.28
C PRO A 300 1.41 15.66 29.33
N SER A 301 1.24 16.48 30.38
CA SER A 301 1.97 17.73 30.61
C SER A 301 3.48 17.52 30.88
N GLU A 302 3.91 16.31 31.17
CA GLU A 302 5.31 15.94 31.45
C GLU A 302 5.94 15.18 30.28
N ALA A 303 5.12 14.71 29.34
CA ALA A 303 5.54 13.87 28.21
C ALA A 303 6.47 14.57 27.20
N TYR A 304 6.54 15.90 27.21
CA TYR A 304 7.50 16.69 26.42
C TYR A 304 8.98 16.35 26.70
N LYS A 305 9.25 15.70 27.83
CA LYS A 305 10.58 15.24 28.23
C LYS A 305 10.89 13.84 27.68
N LEU A 306 9.91 13.14 27.12
CA LEU A 306 10.10 11.81 26.55
C LEU A 306 10.73 11.94 25.16
N THR A 307 11.70 11.08 24.88
CA THR A 307 12.31 11.01 23.53
C THR A 307 11.29 10.38 22.57
N SER A 308 11.11 10.99 21.38
CA SER A 308 10.30 10.41 20.32
C SER A 308 10.83 9.03 19.93
N ARG A 309 9.97 8.03 19.84
CA ARG A 309 10.33 6.65 19.45
C ARG A 309 10.63 6.49 17.96
N THR A 310 10.34 7.48 17.14
CA THR A 310 10.48 7.44 15.69
C THR A 310 11.74 8.16 15.23
N SER A 311 12.91 7.54 15.39
CA SER A 311 14.02 7.78 14.49
C SER A 311 14.10 6.59 13.51
N VAL A 312 13.36 6.66 12.41
CA VAL A 312 13.61 5.80 11.25
C VAL A 312 14.96 6.25 10.67
N PRO A 313 15.94 5.36 10.50
CA PRO A 313 17.19 5.73 9.86
C PRO A 313 16.88 6.25 8.46
N SER A 314 17.36 7.45 8.14
CA SER A 314 17.32 7.98 6.78
C SER A 314 18.13 7.06 5.88
N LEU A 315 17.45 6.28 5.04
CA LEU A 315 18.09 5.48 4.00
C LEU A 315 18.55 6.43 2.88
N ALA A 316 19.71 6.15 2.34
CA ALA A 316 20.39 6.98 1.35
C ALA A 316 19.49 7.26 0.13
N SER A 317 19.36 8.53 -0.22
CA SER A 317 18.74 8.95 -1.47
C SER A 317 19.74 8.74 -2.59
N ILE A 318 19.38 7.99 -3.62
CA ILE A 318 20.17 7.88 -4.85
C ILE A 318 19.95 9.18 -5.63
N ASN A 319 20.97 10.04 -5.66
CA ASN A 319 20.96 11.32 -6.41
C ASN A 319 21.86 11.30 -7.63
N ASP A 320 22.58 10.18 -7.90
CA ASP A 320 23.52 10.05 -9.00
C ASP A 320 22.91 9.21 -10.14
N PRO A 321 22.93 9.69 -11.39
CA PRO A 321 22.47 8.93 -12.56
C PRO A 321 23.17 7.58 -12.76
N SER A 322 24.44 7.42 -12.33
CA SER A 322 25.18 6.15 -12.43
C SER A 322 24.64 5.08 -11.48
N ASP A 323 24.24 5.46 -10.27
CA ASP A 323 23.58 4.57 -9.30
C ASP A 323 22.22 4.14 -9.81
N LEU A 324 21.58 4.99 -10.61
CA LEU A 324 20.29 4.69 -11.24
C LEU A 324 20.44 3.58 -12.29
N GLU A 325 21.44 3.61 -13.18
CA GLU A 325 21.64 2.57 -14.20
C GLU A 325 21.91 1.19 -13.59
N ASP A 326 22.74 1.11 -12.57
CA ASP A 326 23.03 -0.13 -11.87
C ASP A 326 21.78 -0.69 -11.15
N THR A 327 21.02 0.17 -10.54
CA THR A 327 19.75 -0.15 -9.87
C THR A 327 18.70 -0.65 -10.86
N LEU A 328 18.63 -0.05 -12.03
CA LEU A 328 17.68 -0.40 -13.09
C LEU A 328 18.06 -1.69 -13.80
N ARG A 329 19.34 -1.92 -14.04
CA ARG A 329 19.85 -3.18 -14.54
C ARG A 329 19.49 -4.29 -13.57
N TRP A 330 19.70 -4.07 -12.27
CA TRP A 330 19.37 -5.04 -11.24
C TRP A 330 17.85 -5.29 -11.11
N SER A 331 17.00 -4.26 -11.18
CA SER A 331 15.54 -4.45 -11.15
C SER A 331 15.04 -5.26 -12.36
N ARG A 332 15.62 -5.05 -13.55
CA ARG A 332 15.36 -5.86 -14.75
C ARG A 332 15.83 -7.31 -14.56
N GLU A 333 17.01 -7.50 -13.97
CA GLU A 333 17.56 -8.82 -13.68
C GLU A 333 16.79 -9.54 -12.57
N ALA A 334 16.31 -8.83 -11.54
CA ALA A 334 15.46 -9.40 -10.50
C ALA A 334 14.13 -9.87 -11.09
N ILE A 335 13.49 -9.05 -11.91
CA ILE A 335 12.27 -9.43 -12.64
C ILE A 335 12.57 -10.58 -13.62
N ALA A 336 13.71 -10.59 -14.29
CA ALA A 336 14.11 -11.66 -15.20
C ALA A 336 14.42 -12.99 -14.46
N ARG A 337 15.02 -12.95 -13.27
CA ARG A 337 15.30 -14.15 -12.46
C ARG A 337 14.05 -14.82 -11.90
N THR A 338 13.00 -14.05 -11.64
CA THR A 338 11.70 -14.61 -11.23
C THR A 338 10.92 -15.20 -12.40
N THR A 339 11.44 -15.12 -13.62
CA THR A 339 10.81 -15.56 -14.87
C THR A 339 11.56 -16.70 -15.58
N GLY A 340 12.70 -17.15 -15.02
CA GLY A 340 13.55 -18.25 -15.58
C GLY A 340 13.28 -19.61 -14.92
#